data_2e355de09fd63b84b62a3f8cb306d1a2
#
_entry.id   2e355de09fd63b84b62a3f8cb306d1a2
#
_cell.length_a   1.000
_cell.length_b   1.000
_cell.length_c   1.000
_cell.angle_alpha   90.00
_cell.angle_beta   90.00
_cell.angle_gamma   90.00
#
_symmetry.space_group_name_H-M   'P 1'
#
loop_
_entity.id
_entity.type
_entity.pdbx_description
1 polymer ?
#
loop_
_entity_poly.entity_id
_entity_poly.type
_entity_poly.pdbx_seq_one_letter_code
_entity_poly.pdbx_strand_id
1 'polypeptide(L)'
;MTYKLLVLEGMTDRGQAVLDAEGWKVDHQKAMPPAELAKIIGDYDAVTMRSGTKMTAEVIAAAKKLRVIGRPGVGVDNVDVVAATKAGIFVMNSPGGNLVSTAELTMALILATSRNIGAADASLKAGTWDRKTFAGGAEIAGKRIGVVGFGRIGREVAARCKAFGMDVWAFDPFVSAQVAEKVGVKA
;
A
#
# COMPACT_ATOMS: atom_id res chain seq x y z
N MET A 1 -12.49 10.49 -30.20
CA MET A 1 -12.46 9.04 -29.82
C MET A 1 -12.78 8.96 -28.34
N THR A 2 -13.72 8.13 -27.94
CA THR A 2 -14.08 7.96 -26.53
C THR A 2 -13.33 6.72 -25.99
N TYR A 3 -12.46 6.92 -25.01
CA TYR A 3 -11.73 5.83 -24.37
C TYR A 3 -12.64 5.02 -23.42
N LYS A 4 -12.36 3.73 -23.28
CA LYS A 4 -13.10 2.82 -22.40
C LYS A 4 -12.20 2.34 -21.26
N LEU A 5 -12.63 2.63 -20.03
CA LEU A 5 -11.92 2.25 -18.82
C LEU A 5 -12.68 1.15 -18.05
N LEU A 6 -11.97 0.10 -17.66
CA LEU A 6 -12.45 -0.88 -16.71
C LEU A 6 -11.95 -0.50 -15.30
N VAL A 7 -12.86 -0.29 -14.37
CA VAL A 7 -12.58 -0.06 -12.94
C VAL A 7 -12.85 -1.34 -12.17
N LEU A 8 -11.81 -1.93 -11.62
CA LEU A 8 -11.89 -3.09 -10.75
C LEU A 8 -11.67 -2.69 -9.29
N GLU A 9 -12.50 -3.23 -8.38
CA GLU A 9 -12.41 -2.99 -6.93
C GLU A 9 -12.72 -1.54 -6.49
N GLY A 10 -13.47 -0.83 -7.32
CA GLY A 10 -14.04 0.48 -6.96
C GLY A 10 -13.11 1.67 -7.20
N MET A 11 -13.74 2.82 -7.24
CA MET A 11 -13.13 4.14 -7.38
C MET A 11 -13.84 5.12 -6.46
N THR A 12 -13.17 6.19 -6.05
CA THR A 12 -13.80 7.27 -5.28
C THR A 12 -14.64 8.17 -6.20
N ASP A 13 -15.67 8.84 -5.66
CA ASP A 13 -16.50 9.79 -6.41
C ASP A 13 -15.65 10.88 -7.07
N ARG A 14 -14.60 11.35 -6.39
CA ARG A 14 -13.66 12.32 -6.95
C ARG A 14 -12.91 11.75 -8.17
N GLY A 15 -12.53 10.48 -8.14
CA GLY A 15 -11.89 9.82 -9.27
C GLY A 15 -12.86 9.67 -10.45
N GLN A 16 -14.10 9.29 -10.16
CA GLN A 16 -15.18 9.19 -11.15
C GLN A 16 -15.44 10.53 -11.82
N ALA A 17 -15.57 11.61 -11.05
CA ALA A 17 -15.82 12.95 -11.57
C ALA A 17 -14.74 13.43 -12.56
N VAL A 18 -13.49 13.05 -12.35
CA VAL A 18 -12.38 13.36 -13.28
C VAL A 18 -12.59 12.64 -14.62
N LEU A 19 -12.99 11.38 -14.59
CA LEU A 19 -13.22 10.60 -15.82
C LEU A 19 -14.45 11.05 -16.57
N ASP A 20 -15.52 11.42 -15.86
CA ASP A 20 -16.76 11.95 -16.44
C ASP A 20 -16.49 13.29 -17.15
N ALA A 21 -15.68 14.16 -16.55
CA ALA A 21 -15.29 15.45 -17.15
C ALA A 21 -14.50 15.28 -18.44
N GLU A 22 -13.71 14.20 -18.58
CA GLU A 22 -12.93 13.86 -19.75
C GLU A 22 -13.73 13.02 -20.77
N GLY A 23 -14.99 12.69 -20.50
CA GLY A 23 -15.88 11.94 -21.37
C GLY A 23 -15.49 10.47 -21.58
N TRP A 24 -14.83 9.83 -20.61
CA TRP A 24 -14.51 8.41 -20.65
C TRP A 24 -15.76 7.55 -20.45
N LYS A 25 -15.80 6.40 -21.13
CA LYS A 25 -16.77 5.34 -20.80
C LYS A 25 -16.19 4.47 -19.71
N VAL A 26 -16.83 4.43 -18.56
CA VAL A 26 -16.34 3.74 -17.36
C VAL A 26 -17.26 2.56 -17.02
N ASP A 27 -16.69 1.35 -17.02
CA ASP A 27 -17.37 0.14 -16.57
C ASP A 27 -16.82 -0.28 -15.20
N HIS A 28 -17.68 -0.42 -14.21
CA HIS A 28 -17.33 -0.88 -12.86
C HIS A 28 -17.58 -2.37 -12.70
N GLN A 29 -16.58 -3.10 -12.22
CA GLN A 29 -16.64 -4.52 -11.94
C GLN A 29 -16.01 -4.82 -10.56
N LYS A 30 -16.39 -5.95 -9.97
CA LYS A 30 -15.67 -6.49 -8.81
C LYS A 30 -14.34 -7.11 -9.26
N ALA A 31 -13.46 -7.37 -8.28
CA ALA A 31 -12.29 -8.22 -8.52
C ALA A 31 -12.73 -9.57 -9.11
N MET A 32 -11.98 -10.06 -10.09
CA MET A 32 -12.29 -11.31 -10.75
C MET A 32 -11.01 -12.12 -11.00
N PRO A 33 -11.12 -13.45 -11.16
CA PRO A 33 -9.99 -14.29 -11.51
C PRO A 33 -9.37 -13.90 -12.86
N PRO A 34 -8.04 -14.09 -13.06
CA PRO A 34 -7.37 -13.79 -14.32
C PRO A 34 -8.01 -14.40 -15.56
N ALA A 35 -8.51 -15.62 -15.47
CA ALA A 35 -9.15 -16.30 -16.59
C ALA A 35 -10.48 -15.63 -17.03
N GLU A 36 -11.20 -15.00 -16.13
CA GLU A 36 -12.41 -14.23 -16.45
C GLU A 36 -12.03 -12.84 -16.99
N LEU A 37 -11.05 -12.20 -16.38
CA LEU A 37 -10.55 -10.91 -16.82
C LEU A 37 -10.01 -10.98 -18.26
N ALA A 38 -9.30 -12.03 -18.62
CA ALA A 38 -8.76 -12.25 -19.96
C ALA A 38 -9.85 -12.27 -21.05
N LYS A 39 -11.09 -12.66 -20.72
CA LYS A 39 -12.19 -12.72 -21.67
C LYS A 39 -12.73 -11.33 -22.05
N ILE A 40 -12.58 -10.34 -21.17
CA ILE A 40 -13.21 -9.03 -21.33
C ILE A 40 -12.21 -7.90 -21.57
N ILE A 41 -10.96 -8.04 -21.08
CA ILE A 41 -9.97 -6.96 -21.06
C ILE A 41 -9.61 -6.42 -22.45
N GLY A 42 -9.77 -7.22 -23.49
CA GLY A 42 -9.48 -6.85 -24.88
C GLY A 42 -10.32 -5.70 -25.42
N ASP A 43 -11.43 -5.34 -24.80
CA ASP A 43 -12.33 -4.27 -25.21
C ASP A 43 -12.01 -2.91 -24.56
N TYR A 44 -11.05 -2.84 -23.63
CA TYR A 44 -10.73 -1.65 -22.86
C TYR A 44 -9.41 -1.02 -23.28
N ASP A 45 -9.38 0.31 -23.27
CA ASP A 45 -8.18 1.12 -23.50
C ASP A 45 -7.35 1.29 -22.23
N ALA A 46 -8.01 1.25 -21.08
CA ALA A 46 -7.40 1.39 -19.76
C ALA A 46 -8.06 0.47 -18.74
N VAL A 47 -7.30 0.09 -17.72
CA VAL A 47 -7.82 -0.59 -16.53
C VAL A 47 -7.25 0.06 -15.28
N THR A 48 -8.08 0.25 -14.26
CA THR A 48 -7.62 0.55 -12.90
C THR A 48 -8.03 -0.57 -11.96
N MET A 49 -7.11 -0.96 -11.07
CA MET A 49 -7.30 -2.12 -10.21
C MET A 49 -6.53 -1.97 -8.90
N ARG A 50 -6.96 -2.66 -7.87
CA ARG A 50 -6.28 -2.73 -6.58
C ARG A 50 -5.60 -4.10 -6.38
N SER A 51 -5.34 -4.48 -5.13
CA SER A 51 -4.55 -5.68 -4.81
C SER A 51 -5.27 -7.01 -5.02
N GLY A 52 -6.60 -7.03 -5.07
CA GLY A 52 -7.39 -8.26 -5.25
C GLY A 52 -7.40 -8.80 -6.67
N THR A 53 -7.03 -8.00 -7.65
CA THR A 53 -6.95 -8.40 -9.06
C THR A 53 -5.50 -8.64 -9.48
N LYS A 54 -5.27 -9.61 -10.36
CA LYS A 54 -3.95 -9.91 -10.92
C LYS A 54 -3.94 -9.72 -12.44
N MET A 55 -2.99 -8.92 -12.93
CA MET A 55 -2.67 -8.76 -14.35
C MET A 55 -1.52 -9.68 -14.72
N THR A 56 -1.84 -10.94 -14.99
CA THR A 56 -0.86 -11.95 -15.43
C THR A 56 -0.46 -11.76 -16.88
N ALA A 57 0.61 -12.43 -17.34
CA ALA A 57 1.04 -12.42 -18.72
C ALA A 57 -0.10 -12.83 -19.70
N GLU A 58 -0.93 -13.81 -19.30
CA GLU A 58 -2.07 -14.27 -20.12
C GLU A 58 -3.13 -13.17 -20.26
N VAL A 59 -3.46 -12.46 -19.17
CA VAL A 59 -4.41 -11.34 -19.21
C VAL A 59 -3.88 -10.22 -20.10
N ILE A 60 -2.59 -9.89 -19.96
CA ILE A 60 -1.93 -8.88 -20.78
C ILE A 60 -1.91 -9.29 -22.27
N ALA A 61 -1.67 -10.56 -22.57
CA ALA A 61 -1.71 -11.06 -23.95
C ALA A 61 -3.11 -10.96 -24.59
N ALA A 62 -4.17 -11.06 -23.78
CA ALA A 62 -5.56 -10.89 -24.22
C ALA A 62 -5.96 -9.41 -24.39
N ALA A 63 -5.23 -8.48 -23.79
CA ALA A 63 -5.56 -7.05 -23.70
C ALA A 63 -5.18 -6.27 -24.99
N LYS A 64 -5.86 -6.55 -26.09
CA LYS A 64 -5.48 -6.08 -27.45
C LYS A 64 -5.50 -4.55 -27.64
N LYS A 65 -6.34 -3.83 -26.90
CA LYS A 65 -6.49 -2.36 -26.99
C LYS A 65 -5.88 -1.64 -25.80
N LEU A 66 -5.46 -2.38 -24.75
CA LEU A 66 -5.03 -1.80 -23.50
C LEU A 66 -3.76 -0.98 -23.68
N ARG A 67 -3.76 0.25 -23.20
CA ARG A 67 -2.64 1.18 -23.26
C ARG A 67 -2.06 1.48 -21.90
N VAL A 68 -2.89 1.41 -20.83
CA VAL A 68 -2.47 1.77 -19.48
C VAL A 68 -3.15 0.90 -18.43
N ILE A 69 -2.36 0.49 -17.45
CA ILE A 69 -2.79 -0.16 -16.22
C ILE A 69 -2.52 0.81 -15.08
N GLY A 70 -3.57 1.33 -14.44
CA GLY A 70 -3.50 2.18 -13.26
C GLY A 70 -3.64 1.35 -11.99
N ARG A 71 -2.68 1.45 -11.07
CA ARG A 71 -2.76 0.80 -9.76
C ARG A 71 -2.71 1.87 -8.66
N PRO A 72 -3.85 2.27 -8.07
CA PRO A 72 -3.89 3.21 -6.95
C PRO A 72 -3.32 2.55 -5.69
N GLY A 73 -2.00 2.63 -5.54
CA GLY A 73 -1.20 2.06 -4.46
C GLY A 73 0.28 2.12 -4.78
N VAL A 74 1.13 1.69 -3.85
CA VAL A 74 2.59 1.79 -3.97
C VAL A 74 3.18 0.61 -4.75
N GLY A 75 2.82 -0.62 -4.38
CA GLY A 75 3.32 -1.82 -5.03
C GLY A 75 2.66 -2.09 -6.38
N VAL A 76 3.31 -2.86 -7.23
CA VAL A 76 2.80 -3.37 -8.52
C VAL A 76 3.00 -4.88 -8.65
N ASP A 77 3.15 -5.56 -7.53
CA ASP A 77 3.42 -7.00 -7.40
C ASP A 77 2.34 -7.90 -8.00
N ASN A 78 1.13 -7.37 -8.15
CA ASN A 78 0.01 -8.03 -8.80
C ASN A 78 -0.11 -7.74 -10.31
N VAL A 79 0.89 -7.08 -10.91
CA VAL A 79 0.98 -6.82 -12.36
C VAL A 79 2.26 -7.43 -12.90
N ASP A 80 2.17 -8.22 -13.96
CA ASP A 80 3.35 -8.65 -14.71
C ASP A 80 3.89 -7.47 -15.54
N VAL A 81 4.77 -6.68 -14.88
CA VAL A 81 5.34 -5.47 -15.48
C VAL A 81 6.20 -5.81 -16.70
N VAL A 82 6.86 -6.97 -16.70
CA VAL A 82 7.70 -7.40 -17.84
C VAL A 82 6.83 -7.70 -19.06
N ALA A 83 5.73 -8.41 -18.88
CA ALA A 83 4.77 -8.68 -19.96
C ALA A 83 4.11 -7.39 -20.47
N ALA A 84 3.71 -6.47 -19.56
CA ALA A 84 3.12 -5.18 -19.90
C ALA A 84 4.12 -4.32 -20.73
N THR A 85 5.36 -4.25 -20.30
CA THR A 85 6.41 -3.52 -21.03
C THR A 85 6.62 -4.08 -22.45
N LYS A 86 6.69 -5.40 -22.60
CA LYS A 86 6.81 -6.06 -23.92
C LYS A 86 5.60 -5.79 -24.82
N ALA A 87 4.42 -5.64 -24.23
CA ALA A 87 3.19 -5.31 -24.96
C ALA A 87 3.01 -3.80 -25.22
N GLY A 88 3.93 -2.94 -24.77
CA GLY A 88 3.83 -1.48 -24.91
C GLY A 88 2.77 -0.85 -24.02
N ILE A 89 2.37 -1.50 -22.92
CA ILE A 89 1.36 -1.05 -21.97
C ILE A 89 2.03 -0.32 -20.81
N PHE A 90 1.62 0.91 -20.53
CA PHE A 90 2.10 1.67 -19.37
C PHE A 90 1.53 1.11 -18.07
N VAL A 91 2.39 0.91 -17.07
CA VAL A 91 1.98 0.56 -15.71
C VAL A 91 2.25 1.76 -14.81
N MET A 92 1.17 2.31 -14.25
CA MET A 92 1.22 3.51 -13.40
C MET A 92 0.77 3.16 -11.98
N ASN A 93 1.48 3.67 -10.99
CA ASN A 93 1.15 3.49 -9.58
C ASN A 93 1.05 4.84 -8.84
N SER A 94 0.61 4.81 -7.58
CA SER A 94 0.56 5.97 -6.69
C SER A 94 1.60 5.83 -5.57
N PRO A 95 2.87 6.16 -5.82
CA PRO A 95 3.96 5.82 -4.90
C PRO A 95 3.95 6.61 -3.58
N GLY A 96 3.11 7.63 -3.44
CA GLY A 96 2.95 8.42 -2.22
C GLY A 96 1.60 8.24 -1.52
N GLY A 97 0.66 7.49 -2.12
CA GLY A 97 -0.76 7.53 -1.71
C GLY A 97 -1.06 7.00 -0.30
N ASN A 98 -0.22 6.13 0.25
CA ASN A 98 -0.43 5.54 1.58
C ASN A 98 0.79 5.63 2.50
N LEU A 99 1.77 6.47 2.19
CA LEU A 99 3.01 6.59 2.98
C LEU A 99 2.72 6.92 4.44
N VAL A 100 2.01 8.03 4.64
CA VAL A 100 1.70 8.55 5.98
C VAL A 100 0.79 7.57 6.73
N SER A 101 -0.31 7.14 6.12
CA SER A 101 -1.26 6.22 6.78
C SER A 101 -0.63 4.89 7.17
N THR A 102 0.27 4.34 6.34
CA THR A 102 0.99 3.11 6.68
C THR A 102 1.97 3.33 7.84
N ALA A 103 2.69 4.46 7.85
CA ALA A 103 3.59 4.79 8.94
C ALA A 103 2.83 5.04 10.26
N GLU A 104 1.69 5.70 10.20
CA GLU A 104 0.82 5.93 11.37
C GLU A 104 0.25 4.63 11.92
N LEU A 105 -0.23 3.73 11.06
CA LEU A 105 -0.67 2.41 11.50
C LEU A 105 0.47 1.61 12.14
N THR A 106 1.68 1.71 11.60
CA THR A 106 2.86 1.07 12.19
C THR A 106 3.12 1.59 13.61
N MET A 107 3.08 2.91 13.81
CA MET A 107 3.22 3.50 15.14
C MET A 107 2.09 3.09 16.09
N ALA A 108 0.86 3.08 15.60
CA ALA A 108 -0.30 2.63 16.38
C ALA A 108 -0.11 1.19 16.88
N LEU A 109 0.37 0.29 16.02
CA LEU A 109 0.63 -1.11 16.37
C LEU A 109 1.81 -1.24 17.37
N ILE A 110 2.89 -0.47 17.19
CA ILE A 110 4.01 -0.43 18.14
C ILE A 110 3.52 -0.01 19.53
N LEU A 111 2.75 1.05 19.63
CA LEU A 111 2.20 1.56 20.88
C LEU A 111 1.17 0.60 21.48
N ALA A 112 0.27 0.05 20.67
CA ALA A 112 -0.74 -0.89 21.12
C ALA A 112 -0.10 -2.17 21.70
N THR A 113 0.95 -2.68 21.04
CA THR A 113 1.67 -3.87 21.49
C THR A 113 2.46 -3.60 22.77
N SER A 114 3.19 -2.48 22.83
CA SER A 114 4.00 -2.12 23.99
C SER A 114 3.17 -1.85 25.25
N ARG A 115 1.90 -1.49 25.10
CA ARG A 115 0.99 -1.15 26.21
C ARG A 115 -0.17 -2.13 26.39
N ASN A 116 -0.15 -3.31 25.74
CA ASN A 116 -1.17 -4.36 25.83
C ASN A 116 -2.60 -3.89 25.51
N ILE A 117 -2.76 -2.85 24.65
CA ILE A 117 -4.05 -2.16 24.45
C ILE A 117 -5.11 -3.15 23.95
N GLY A 118 -4.80 -4.00 22.96
CA GLY A 118 -5.77 -4.94 22.39
C GLY A 118 -6.31 -5.95 23.42
N ALA A 119 -5.43 -6.49 24.27
CA ALA A 119 -5.84 -7.44 25.31
C ALA A 119 -6.64 -6.75 26.43
N ALA A 120 -6.24 -5.53 26.82
CA ALA A 120 -6.95 -4.74 27.83
C ALA A 120 -8.36 -4.35 27.33
N ASP A 121 -8.50 -3.92 26.07
CA ASP A 121 -9.80 -3.60 25.45
C ASP A 121 -10.72 -4.83 25.41
N ALA A 122 -10.19 -5.99 24.99
CA ALA A 122 -10.95 -7.23 24.95
C ALA A 122 -11.44 -7.67 26.34
N SER A 123 -10.57 -7.57 27.36
CA SER A 123 -10.93 -7.87 28.77
C SER A 123 -12.05 -6.96 29.26
N LEU A 124 -11.92 -5.65 29.01
CA LEU A 124 -12.93 -4.69 29.43
C LEU A 124 -14.28 -4.91 28.75
N LYS A 125 -14.30 -5.18 27.45
CA LYS A 125 -15.50 -5.52 26.68
C LYS A 125 -16.16 -6.82 27.15
N ALA A 126 -15.39 -7.76 27.68
CA ALA A 126 -15.89 -8.97 28.34
C ALA A 126 -16.40 -8.73 29.78
N GLY A 127 -16.47 -7.49 30.25
CA GLY A 127 -16.92 -7.12 31.59
C GLY A 127 -15.89 -7.33 32.69
N THR A 128 -14.61 -7.58 32.35
CA THR A 128 -13.56 -7.83 33.34
C THR A 128 -12.64 -6.62 33.44
N TRP A 129 -12.61 -6.00 34.66
CA TRP A 129 -11.68 -4.93 35.02
C TRP A 129 -10.40 -5.51 35.63
N ASP A 130 -9.42 -5.87 34.76
CA ASP A 130 -8.15 -6.45 35.22
C ASP A 130 -6.98 -5.46 35.07
N ARG A 131 -6.96 -4.49 35.98
CA ARG A 131 -5.90 -3.47 36.00
C ARG A 131 -4.51 -4.06 36.26
N LYS A 132 -4.41 -5.14 37.03
CA LYS A 132 -3.11 -5.70 37.44
C LYS A 132 -2.39 -6.37 36.29
N THR A 133 -3.10 -7.15 35.49
CA THR A 133 -2.55 -7.85 34.32
C THR A 133 -2.07 -6.88 33.26
N PHE A 134 -2.79 -5.77 33.03
CA PHE A 134 -2.48 -4.86 31.95
C PHE A 134 -1.67 -3.61 32.34
N ALA A 135 -1.32 -3.46 33.63
CA ALA A 135 -0.46 -2.34 34.08
C ALA A 135 1.01 -2.47 33.64
N GLY A 136 1.46 -3.66 33.26
CA GLY A 136 2.85 -3.99 32.93
C GLY A 136 3.30 -3.67 31.51
N GLY A 137 2.90 -2.53 30.94
CA GLY A 137 3.38 -2.12 29.63
C GLY A 137 4.81 -1.55 29.65
N ALA A 138 5.44 -1.47 28.48
CA ALA A 138 6.75 -0.87 28.30
C ALA A 138 6.63 0.53 27.69
N GLU A 139 7.40 1.50 28.20
CA GLU A 139 7.65 2.76 27.51
C GLU A 139 8.59 2.52 26.33
N ILE A 140 8.32 3.16 25.20
CA ILE A 140 9.17 3.05 24.00
C ILE A 140 10.30 4.07 23.99
N ALA A 141 10.22 5.16 24.76
CA ALA A 141 11.27 6.14 24.91
C ALA A 141 12.58 5.51 25.37
N GLY A 142 13.69 5.86 24.74
CA GLY A 142 15.01 5.27 25.02
C GLY A 142 15.19 3.82 24.53
N LYS A 143 14.17 3.18 24.02
CA LYS A 143 14.29 1.82 23.46
C LYS A 143 14.87 1.87 22.05
N ARG A 144 15.55 0.79 21.67
CA ARG A 144 16.06 0.62 20.32
C ARG A 144 15.02 -0.02 19.41
N ILE A 145 14.92 0.49 18.18
CA ILE A 145 14.12 -0.10 17.11
C ILE A 145 14.96 -0.31 15.87
N GLY A 146 14.83 -1.49 15.25
CA GLY A 146 15.40 -1.80 13.94
C GLY A 146 14.35 -1.66 12.84
N VAL A 147 14.65 -0.85 11.82
CA VAL A 147 13.81 -0.68 10.63
C VAL A 147 14.46 -1.47 9.48
N VAL A 148 13.89 -2.61 9.13
CA VAL A 148 14.33 -3.40 7.99
C VAL A 148 13.59 -2.95 6.74
N GLY A 149 14.31 -2.35 5.80
CA GLY A 149 13.76 -1.62 4.66
C GLY A 149 13.69 -0.12 4.92
N PHE A 150 14.66 0.64 4.41
CA PHE A 150 14.76 2.09 4.61
C PHE A 150 14.30 2.88 3.38
N GLY A 151 13.26 2.36 2.70
CA GLY A 151 12.55 3.03 1.63
C GLY A 151 11.67 4.19 2.12
N ARG A 152 10.69 4.59 1.32
CA ARG A 152 9.80 5.72 1.65
C ARG A 152 9.05 5.52 2.97
N ILE A 153 8.38 4.39 3.17
CA ILE A 153 7.61 4.08 4.40
C ILE A 153 8.57 3.93 5.59
N GLY A 154 9.67 3.19 5.45
CA GLY A 154 10.64 3.00 6.53
C GLY A 154 11.19 4.31 7.08
N ARG A 155 11.43 5.30 6.23
CA ARG A 155 11.87 6.66 6.64
C ARG A 155 10.79 7.40 7.41
N GLU A 156 9.53 7.30 7.00
CA GLU A 156 8.40 7.90 7.71
C GLU A 156 8.20 7.27 9.09
N VAL A 157 8.35 5.94 9.21
CA VAL A 157 8.33 5.24 10.50
C VAL A 157 9.50 5.67 11.36
N ALA A 158 10.72 5.69 10.81
CA ALA A 158 11.93 6.08 11.52
C ALA A 158 11.83 7.50 12.11
N ALA A 159 11.32 8.46 11.31
CA ALA A 159 11.12 9.83 11.77
C ALA A 159 10.16 9.91 12.97
N ARG A 160 9.07 9.15 12.95
CA ARG A 160 8.11 9.07 14.04
C ARG A 160 8.69 8.39 15.27
N CYS A 161 9.41 7.27 15.10
CA CYS A 161 10.09 6.59 16.20
C CYS A 161 11.11 7.51 16.89
N LYS A 162 11.86 8.33 16.13
CA LYS A 162 12.75 9.35 16.71
C LYS A 162 11.99 10.39 17.51
N ALA A 163 10.84 10.86 17.02
CA ALA A 163 10.01 11.82 17.74
C ALA A 163 9.48 11.25 19.07
N PHE A 164 9.31 9.91 19.16
CA PHE A 164 9.01 9.20 20.41
C PHE A 164 10.25 8.91 21.28
N GLY A 165 11.42 9.48 20.94
CA GLY A 165 12.65 9.33 21.73
C GLY A 165 13.32 7.95 21.63
N MET A 166 13.05 7.20 20.56
CA MET A 166 13.69 5.89 20.33
C MET A 166 15.09 6.02 19.71
N ASP A 167 15.97 5.07 19.98
CA ASP A 167 17.24 4.85 19.28
C ASP A 167 16.98 4.06 18.00
N VAL A 168 16.97 4.73 16.85
CA VAL A 168 16.54 4.13 15.56
C VAL A 168 17.73 3.64 14.76
N TRP A 169 17.70 2.36 14.40
CA TRP A 169 18.63 1.70 13.51
C TRP A 169 17.91 1.26 12.23
N ALA A 170 18.56 1.35 11.08
CA ALA A 170 17.98 0.93 9.82
C ALA A 170 18.91 -0.04 9.08
N PHE A 171 18.30 -0.96 8.35
CA PHE A 171 18.99 -1.81 7.39
C PHE A 171 18.23 -1.80 6.06
N ASP A 172 18.96 -1.56 4.97
CA ASP A 172 18.42 -1.66 3.61
C ASP A 172 19.55 -2.01 2.65
N PRO A 173 19.45 -3.07 1.84
CA PRO A 173 20.51 -3.48 0.92
C PRO A 173 20.75 -2.49 -0.23
N PHE A 174 19.80 -1.58 -0.49
CA PHE A 174 19.86 -0.61 -1.59
C PHE A 174 20.07 0.83 -1.13
N VAL A 175 20.07 1.08 0.18
CA VAL A 175 20.25 2.39 0.77
C VAL A 175 21.55 2.42 1.57
N SER A 176 22.47 3.34 1.23
CA SER A 176 23.74 3.44 1.94
C SER A 176 23.55 3.98 3.37
N ALA A 177 24.47 3.60 4.28
CA ALA A 177 24.51 4.10 5.66
C ALA A 177 24.47 5.63 5.74
N GLN A 178 25.19 6.33 4.85
CA GLN A 178 25.23 7.77 4.78
C GLN A 178 23.84 8.43 4.57
N VAL A 179 22.93 7.73 3.88
CA VAL A 179 21.55 8.23 3.68
C VAL A 179 20.73 8.13 4.98
N ALA A 180 20.94 7.07 5.76
CA ALA A 180 20.32 6.92 7.07
C ALA A 180 20.88 7.95 8.06
N GLU A 181 22.19 8.13 8.09
CA GLU A 181 22.88 9.08 8.98
C GLU A 181 22.42 10.54 8.76
N LYS A 182 22.20 10.95 7.48
CA LYS A 182 21.70 12.30 7.16
C LYS A 182 20.36 12.63 7.84
N VAL A 183 19.56 11.63 8.15
CA VAL A 183 18.29 11.81 8.89
C VAL A 183 18.42 11.39 10.36
N GLY A 184 19.65 11.19 10.83
CA GLY A 184 19.99 10.83 12.22
C GLY A 184 19.49 9.44 12.61
N VAL A 185 19.57 8.49 11.71
CA VAL A 185 19.30 7.05 11.91
C VAL A 185 20.62 6.30 11.76
N LYS A 186 20.90 5.38 12.67
CA LYS A 186 22.08 4.51 12.61
C LYS A 186 21.85 3.41 11.57
N ALA A 187 22.92 2.95 10.89
CA ALA A 187 22.87 1.90 9.89
C ALA A 187 23.80 0.74 10.24
#